data_9ec365d261a08b3ad2fa0ea78406b77f
#
_entry.id   9ec365d261a08b3ad2fa0ea78406b77f
#
_cell.length_a   1.000
_cell.length_b   1.000
_cell.length_c   1.000
_cell.angle_alpha   90.00
_cell.angle_beta   90.00
_cell.angle_gamma   90.00
#
_symmetry.space_group_name_H-M   'P 1'
#
loop_
_entity.id
_entity.type
_entity.pdbx_description
1 polymer ?
#
loop_
_entity_poly.entity_id
_entity_poly.type
_entity_poly.pdbx_seq_one_letter_code
_entity_poly.pdbx_strand_id
1 'polypeptide(L)'
;KIEKGAVYLPIYYINGRVRPFNYPALLNEKGELEFLNPDNTSKRSISLKRKYPLTRKAFTTALRLKHSMFQAAHKEDFSDAVTVHTFKEYSVSGSINVSDTTKYRYWRYICPKPYRCNIAELMFLDKDNKKLTGTIIGSEERSKNPHYSRSAAFDLDPLTFFASKTLRDGWVGLDLGKPESVGRIGYMTRNDDNNVRIGDTYELFYWDMDWVSLGKQIADDFSLTFHHVPQNALLLLRDLTRGTDERIFLYKDVKQIWY
;
A
#
# COMPACT_ATOMS: atom_id res chain seq x y z
N LYS A 1 1.74 -30.06 17.49
CA LYS A 1 2.29 -30.28 16.14
C LYS A 1 3.06 -29.02 15.74
N ILE A 2 4.34 -29.16 15.37
CA ILE A 2 5.17 -28.06 14.89
C ILE A 2 4.97 -27.97 13.37
N GLU A 3 4.70 -26.76 12.87
CA GLU A 3 4.38 -26.51 11.46
C GLU A 3 5.54 -25.75 10.78
N LYS A 4 5.92 -26.19 9.58
CA LYS A 4 6.91 -25.49 8.74
C LYS A 4 6.36 -24.16 8.28
N GLY A 5 7.24 -23.17 8.09
CA GLY A 5 6.87 -21.82 7.72
C GLY A 5 6.25 -20.99 8.85
N ALA A 6 6.26 -21.47 10.08
CA ALA A 6 5.78 -20.74 11.26
C ALA A 6 6.93 -20.24 12.12
N VAL A 7 6.69 -19.14 12.82
CA VAL A 7 7.62 -18.56 13.82
C VAL A 7 7.22 -19.01 15.21
N TYR A 8 8.18 -19.52 15.96
CA TYR A 8 8.03 -20.02 17.33
C TYR A 8 8.84 -19.17 18.30
N LEU A 9 8.22 -18.74 19.39
CA LEU A 9 8.93 -18.11 20.50
C LEU A 9 9.14 -19.13 21.60
N PRO A 10 10.39 -19.56 21.91
CA PRO A 10 10.68 -20.40 23.05
C PRO A 10 10.43 -19.63 24.35
N ILE A 11 9.62 -20.20 25.25
CA ILE A 11 9.27 -19.58 26.52
C ILE A 11 9.48 -20.56 27.66
N TYR A 12 9.62 -20.02 28.89
CA TYR A 12 9.60 -20.76 30.14
C TYR A 12 8.72 -20.07 31.18
N TYR A 13 8.30 -20.83 32.19
CA TYR A 13 7.49 -20.32 33.30
C TYR A 13 8.32 -20.26 34.58
N ILE A 14 8.41 -19.07 35.21
CA ILE A 14 8.95 -18.88 36.55
C ILE A 14 7.97 -18.08 37.37
N ASN A 15 7.60 -18.60 38.52
CA ASN A 15 6.71 -17.94 39.50
C ASN A 15 5.41 -17.41 38.86
N GLY A 16 4.78 -18.20 37.99
CA GLY A 16 3.53 -17.84 37.28
C GLY A 16 3.71 -16.81 36.15
N ARG A 17 4.94 -16.44 35.80
CA ARG A 17 5.23 -15.49 34.72
C ARG A 17 5.88 -16.18 33.53
N VAL A 18 5.40 -15.85 32.33
CA VAL A 18 6.02 -16.26 31.06
C VAL A 18 7.22 -15.38 30.78
N ARG A 19 8.34 -16.00 30.38
CA ARG A 19 9.54 -15.31 29.94
C ARG A 19 10.08 -15.93 28.67
N PRO A 20 10.58 -15.13 27.71
CA PRO A 20 11.31 -15.63 26.57
C PRO A 20 12.56 -16.38 27.02
N PHE A 21 12.83 -17.53 26.40
CA PHE A 21 14.05 -18.31 26.65
C PHE A 21 15.14 -17.99 25.62
N ASN A 22 14.72 -17.69 24.39
CA ASN A 22 15.62 -17.38 23.27
C ASN A 22 14.88 -16.48 22.27
N TYR A 23 15.57 -16.04 21.23
CA TYR A 23 14.95 -15.35 20.12
C TYR A 23 13.91 -16.22 19.40
N PRO A 24 12.91 -15.61 18.72
CA PRO A 24 12.00 -16.35 17.88
C PRO A 24 12.76 -17.14 16.82
N ALA A 25 12.26 -18.31 16.47
CA ALA A 25 12.84 -19.17 15.46
C ALA A 25 11.83 -19.49 14.36
N LEU A 26 12.21 -19.31 13.12
CA LEU A 26 11.47 -19.76 11.95
C LEU A 26 11.82 -21.24 11.71
N LEU A 27 10.81 -22.12 11.68
CA LEU A 27 10.98 -23.48 11.16
C LEU A 27 10.83 -23.41 9.64
N ASN A 28 11.97 -23.46 8.92
CA ASN A 28 11.99 -23.34 7.47
C ASN A 28 11.41 -24.59 6.76
N GLU A 29 11.25 -24.52 5.44
CA GLU A 29 10.70 -25.61 4.62
C GLU A 29 11.55 -26.90 4.67
N LYS A 30 12.84 -26.78 4.98
CA LYS A 30 13.75 -27.93 5.17
C LYS A 30 13.60 -28.60 6.53
N GLY A 31 12.88 -27.95 7.48
CA GLY A 31 12.73 -28.43 8.86
C GLY A 31 13.87 -27.97 9.79
N GLU A 32 14.62 -26.95 9.41
CA GLU A 32 15.70 -26.36 10.21
C GLU A 32 15.18 -25.12 10.96
N LEU A 33 15.69 -24.88 12.17
CA LEU A 33 15.39 -23.70 12.97
C LEU A 33 16.35 -22.56 12.60
N GLU A 34 15.82 -21.47 12.10
CA GLU A 34 16.51 -20.22 11.82
C GLU A 34 16.13 -19.20 12.91
N PHE A 35 17.05 -18.88 13.83
CA PHE A 35 16.80 -17.89 14.89
C PHE A 35 16.80 -16.47 14.31
N LEU A 36 15.78 -15.70 14.70
CA LEU A 36 15.56 -14.34 14.23
C LEU A 36 16.19 -13.33 15.21
N ASN A 37 17.51 -13.39 15.29
CA ASN A 37 18.30 -12.47 16.12
C ASN A 37 18.46 -11.15 15.37
N PRO A 38 18.05 -10.00 15.95
CA PRO A 38 18.24 -8.71 15.31
C PRO A 38 19.74 -8.38 15.21
N ASP A 39 20.20 -8.05 14.02
CA ASP A 39 21.56 -7.53 13.82
C ASP A 39 21.58 -6.02 14.05
N ASN A 40 21.90 -5.62 15.26
CA ASN A 40 21.97 -4.23 15.66
C ASN A 40 23.19 -3.49 15.06
N THR A 41 24.14 -4.20 14.47
CA THR A 41 25.32 -3.60 13.80
C THR A 41 25.03 -3.26 12.35
N SER A 42 24.04 -3.95 11.74
CA SER A 42 23.61 -3.74 10.36
C SER A 42 22.17 -3.24 10.33
N LYS A 43 22.00 -1.94 10.09
CA LYS A 43 20.71 -1.25 10.06
C LYS A 43 20.39 -0.75 8.67
N ARG A 44 19.10 -0.77 8.32
CA ARG A 44 18.61 -0.33 7.00
C ARG A 44 17.35 0.51 7.11
N SER A 45 17.02 1.20 6.03
CA SER A 45 15.71 1.81 5.84
C SER A 45 14.77 0.81 5.18
N ILE A 46 13.52 0.75 5.63
CA ILE A 46 12.48 -0.08 5.04
C ILE A 46 11.26 0.75 4.71
N SER A 47 10.53 0.35 3.66
CA SER A 47 9.26 0.97 3.29
C SER A 47 8.13 -0.04 3.45
N LEU A 48 7.14 0.30 4.26
CA LEU A 48 6.00 -0.52 4.59
C LEU A 48 4.75 0.01 3.92
N LYS A 49 4.01 -0.86 3.25
CA LYS A 49 2.77 -0.51 2.54
C LYS A 49 1.53 -1.14 3.17
N ARG A 50 1.71 -2.16 4.01
CA ARG A 50 0.63 -2.97 4.54
C ARG A 50 0.77 -3.20 6.04
N LYS A 51 -0.37 -3.35 6.70
CA LYS A 51 -0.50 -3.68 8.13
C LYS A 51 -0.53 -5.20 8.36
N TYR A 52 -1.13 -5.95 7.43
CA TYR A 52 -1.28 -7.40 7.46
C TYR A 52 -1.33 -7.99 6.04
N PRO A 53 -1.30 -9.33 5.86
CA PRO A 53 -1.29 -9.98 4.55
C PRO A 53 -2.49 -9.62 3.68
N LEU A 54 -2.28 -9.67 2.37
CA LEU A 54 -3.39 -9.56 1.42
C LEU A 54 -4.31 -10.79 1.53
N THR A 55 -5.62 -10.54 1.59
CA THR A 55 -6.58 -11.61 1.35
C THR A 55 -6.50 -12.07 -0.11
N ARG A 56 -6.96 -13.30 -0.37
CA ARG A 56 -7.04 -13.83 -1.74
C ARG A 56 -7.84 -12.89 -2.67
N LYS A 57 -8.90 -12.29 -2.15
CA LYS A 57 -9.75 -11.37 -2.90
C LYS A 57 -9.01 -10.06 -3.25
N ALA A 58 -8.35 -9.43 -2.28
CA ALA A 58 -7.57 -8.23 -2.49
C ALA A 58 -6.42 -8.48 -3.48
N PHE A 59 -5.70 -9.60 -3.35
CA PHE A 59 -4.65 -10.01 -4.28
C PHE A 59 -5.18 -10.15 -5.71
N THR A 60 -6.29 -10.86 -5.92
CA THR A 60 -6.91 -11.02 -7.25
C THR A 60 -7.28 -9.67 -7.86
N THR A 61 -7.68 -8.70 -7.04
CA THR A 61 -8.01 -7.35 -7.52
C THR A 61 -6.75 -6.55 -7.85
N ALA A 62 -5.70 -6.67 -7.05
CA ALA A 62 -4.41 -6.01 -7.31
C ALA A 62 -3.77 -6.47 -8.63
N LEU A 63 -3.96 -7.73 -9.04
CA LEU A 63 -3.48 -8.23 -10.33
C LEU A 63 -4.05 -7.46 -11.53
N ARG A 64 -5.22 -6.85 -11.39
CA ARG A 64 -5.88 -6.06 -12.46
C ARG A 64 -5.20 -4.72 -12.73
N LEU A 65 -4.26 -4.29 -11.87
CA LEU A 65 -3.48 -3.09 -12.09
C LEU A 65 -2.57 -3.22 -13.33
N LYS A 66 -2.07 -4.42 -13.61
CA LYS A 66 -1.21 -4.68 -14.77
C LYS A 66 -1.87 -4.20 -16.07
N HIS A 67 -1.11 -3.48 -16.88
CA HIS A 67 -1.51 -2.80 -18.12
C HIS A 67 -2.46 -1.61 -17.96
N SER A 68 -2.89 -1.25 -16.76
CA SER A 68 -3.58 0.02 -16.56
C SER A 68 -2.60 1.18 -16.71
N MET A 69 -3.13 2.37 -16.94
CA MET A 69 -2.30 3.53 -17.31
C MET A 69 -2.76 4.79 -16.57
N PHE A 70 -1.80 5.67 -16.33
CA PHE A 70 -2.08 7.09 -16.11
C PHE A 70 -1.89 7.87 -17.41
N GLN A 71 -2.85 8.73 -17.71
CA GLN A 71 -2.85 9.58 -18.87
C GLN A 71 -3.17 11.01 -18.50
N ALA A 72 -2.58 11.95 -19.27
CA ALA A 72 -2.83 13.38 -19.18
C ALA A 72 -3.25 13.93 -20.55
N ALA A 73 -4.05 15.00 -20.57
CA ALA A 73 -4.55 15.61 -21.80
C ALA A 73 -4.82 17.12 -21.61
N HIS A 74 -4.81 17.86 -22.72
CA HIS A 74 -5.33 19.23 -22.75
C HIS A 74 -6.83 19.27 -23.05
N LYS A 75 -7.35 18.22 -23.71
CA LYS A 75 -8.76 18.12 -24.11
C LYS A 75 -9.55 17.19 -23.20
N GLU A 76 -10.78 17.55 -22.93
CA GLU A 76 -11.70 16.79 -22.06
C GLU A 76 -12.01 15.38 -22.57
N ASP A 77 -12.06 15.21 -23.89
CA ASP A 77 -12.32 13.92 -24.55
C ASP A 77 -11.10 12.99 -24.59
N PHE A 78 -9.94 13.47 -24.09
CA PHE A 78 -8.66 12.76 -24.14
C PHE A 78 -8.21 12.36 -25.56
N SER A 79 -8.67 13.07 -26.61
CA SER A 79 -8.25 12.79 -28.00
C SER A 79 -6.76 13.08 -28.23
N ASP A 80 -6.14 13.92 -27.38
CA ASP A 80 -4.71 14.25 -27.36
C ASP A 80 -3.95 13.63 -26.18
N ALA A 81 -4.47 12.55 -25.61
CA ALA A 81 -3.93 11.97 -24.40
C ALA A 81 -2.49 11.47 -24.55
N VAL A 82 -1.64 11.84 -23.59
CA VAL A 82 -0.29 11.31 -23.42
C VAL A 82 -0.31 10.27 -22.29
N THR A 83 0.29 9.11 -22.54
CA THR A 83 0.46 8.09 -21.50
C THR A 83 1.67 8.43 -20.65
N VAL A 84 1.42 8.77 -19.38
CA VAL A 84 2.45 9.16 -18.41
C VAL A 84 3.09 7.92 -17.75
N HIS A 85 2.28 6.90 -17.50
CA HIS A 85 2.75 5.65 -16.90
C HIS A 85 1.88 4.47 -17.33
N THR A 86 2.54 3.32 -17.53
CA THR A 86 1.87 2.03 -17.74
C THR A 86 2.36 1.03 -16.71
N PHE A 87 1.46 0.41 -15.97
CA PHE A 87 1.80 -0.63 -14.99
C PHE A 87 2.21 -1.92 -15.69
N LYS A 88 3.46 -2.33 -15.52
CA LYS A 88 4.00 -3.60 -16.05
C LYS A 88 3.70 -4.77 -15.13
N GLU A 89 3.63 -4.52 -13.83
CA GLU A 89 3.40 -5.51 -12.77
C GLU A 89 2.25 -5.07 -11.86
N TYR A 90 1.76 -6.00 -11.04
CA TYR A 90 0.79 -5.67 -10.02
C TYR A 90 1.45 -4.96 -8.83
N SER A 91 0.69 -4.09 -8.18
CA SER A 91 1.05 -3.50 -6.90
C SER A 91 -0.24 -3.23 -6.12
N VAL A 92 -0.15 -3.19 -4.80
CA VAL A 92 -1.32 -2.90 -3.95
C VAL A 92 -1.49 -1.41 -3.70
N SER A 93 -0.40 -0.70 -3.57
CA SER A 93 -0.34 0.75 -3.43
C SER A 93 1.05 1.25 -3.80
N GLY A 94 1.18 2.53 -4.02
CA GLY A 94 2.45 3.18 -4.25
C GLY A 94 2.29 4.57 -4.82
N SER A 95 3.41 5.14 -5.21
CA SER A 95 3.46 6.41 -5.93
C SER A 95 4.36 6.31 -7.14
N ILE A 96 4.08 7.15 -8.13
CA ILE A 96 4.81 7.25 -9.40
C ILE A 96 5.28 8.68 -9.51
N ASN A 97 6.59 8.87 -9.69
CA ASN A 97 7.14 10.16 -10.02
C ASN A 97 6.88 10.44 -11.51
N VAL A 98 6.34 11.60 -11.80
CA VAL A 98 6.08 12.08 -13.15
C VAL A 98 7.25 12.96 -13.57
N SER A 99 8.01 12.49 -14.55
CA SER A 99 9.16 13.24 -15.07
C SER A 99 8.77 14.31 -16.11
N ASP A 100 7.59 14.17 -16.72
CA ASP A 100 7.06 15.16 -17.67
C ASP A 100 6.59 16.40 -16.89
N THR A 101 7.19 17.54 -17.19
CA THR A 101 6.86 18.84 -16.57
C THR A 101 5.77 19.60 -17.31
N THR A 102 5.25 19.05 -18.40
CA THR A 102 4.17 19.64 -19.19
C THR A 102 2.93 19.81 -18.32
N LYS A 103 2.26 20.93 -18.47
CA LYS A 103 1.05 21.22 -17.73
C LYS A 103 -0.17 20.72 -18.50
N TYR A 104 -0.92 19.81 -17.91
CA TYR A 104 -2.16 19.30 -18.47
C TYR A 104 -3.34 19.68 -17.57
N ARG A 105 -4.51 19.88 -18.16
CA ARG A 105 -5.75 20.14 -17.41
C ARG A 105 -6.41 18.87 -16.94
N TYR A 106 -6.43 17.82 -17.78
CA TYR A 106 -7.15 16.58 -17.54
C TYR A 106 -6.21 15.45 -17.24
N TRP A 107 -6.48 14.72 -16.14
CA TRP A 107 -5.70 13.57 -15.70
C TRP A 107 -6.59 12.40 -15.41
N ARG A 108 -6.23 11.20 -15.85
CA ARG A 108 -7.02 9.99 -15.58
C ARG A 108 -6.18 8.76 -15.32
N TYR A 109 -6.78 7.85 -14.54
CA TYR A 109 -6.42 6.44 -14.45
C TYR A 109 -7.37 5.67 -15.33
N ILE A 110 -6.86 4.86 -16.28
CA ILE A 110 -7.62 4.04 -17.21
C ILE A 110 -7.24 2.58 -17.08
N CYS A 111 -8.24 1.68 -17.07
CA CYS A 111 -8.03 0.27 -16.83
C CYS A 111 -8.07 -0.55 -18.11
N PRO A 112 -7.22 -1.61 -18.19
CA PRO A 112 -7.15 -2.48 -19.34
C PRO A 112 -8.43 -3.30 -19.51
N LYS A 113 -8.66 -3.73 -20.72
CA LYS A 113 -9.63 -4.78 -21.04
C LYS A 113 -9.08 -6.15 -20.59
N PRO A 114 -9.95 -7.08 -20.19
CA PRO A 114 -11.42 -7.07 -20.16
C PRO A 114 -12.00 -6.78 -18.75
N TYR A 115 -11.29 -6.11 -17.87
CA TYR A 115 -11.71 -5.93 -16.48
C TYR A 115 -12.41 -4.60 -16.25
N ARG A 116 -13.35 -4.57 -15.25
CA ARG A 116 -13.86 -3.31 -14.73
C ARG A 116 -12.73 -2.51 -14.13
N CYS A 117 -12.72 -1.22 -14.40
CA CYS A 117 -11.84 -0.32 -13.69
C CYS A 117 -12.23 -0.31 -12.21
N ASN A 118 -11.25 -0.57 -11.37
CA ASN A 118 -11.38 -0.58 -9.92
C ASN A 118 -10.13 0.07 -9.34
N ILE A 119 -10.32 1.13 -8.57
CA ILE A 119 -9.25 1.77 -7.83
C ILE A 119 -9.82 2.30 -6.51
N ALA A 120 -9.13 2.05 -5.40
CA ALA A 120 -9.56 2.57 -4.10
C ALA A 120 -9.16 4.03 -3.95
N GLU A 121 -7.88 4.36 -4.22
CA GLU A 121 -7.40 5.72 -4.03
C GLU A 121 -6.55 6.21 -5.18
N LEU A 122 -6.71 7.49 -5.48
CA LEU A 122 -5.86 8.28 -6.37
C LEU A 122 -5.51 9.61 -5.71
N MET A 123 -4.27 10.03 -5.86
CA MET A 123 -3.80 11.32 -5.37
C MET A 123 -2.84 11.94 -6.39
N PHE A 124 -3.20 13.10 -6.92
CA PHE A 124 -2.33 13.86 -7.79
C PHE A 124 -1.66 14.96 -6.98
N LEU A 125 -0.34 15.04 -7.06
CA LEU A 125 0.49 15.98 -6.31
C LEU A 125 1.33 16.80 -7.27
N ASP A 126 1.52 18.08 -6.98
CA ASP A 126 2.47 18.91 -7.70
C ASP A 126 3.94 18.56 -7.34
N LYS A 127 4.88 19.29 -7.89
CA LYS A 127 6.32 19.13 -7.61
C LYS A 127 6.70 19.39 -6.13
N ASP A 128 5.89 20.14 -5.41
CA ASP A 128 6.11 20.50 -4.02
C ASP A 128 5.33 19.55 -3.06
N ASN A 129 4.81 18.43 -3.60
CA ASN A 129 3.97 17.45 -2.91
C ASN A 129 2.63 18.00 -2.38
N LYS A 130 2.16 19.12 -2.90
CA LYS A 130 0.85 19.65 -2.58
C LYS A 130 -0.23 18.91 -3.38
N LYS A 131 -1.29 18.47 -2.69
CA LYS A 131 -2.42 17.78 -3.32
C LYS A 131 -3.13 18.73 -4.30
N LEU A 132 -3.25 18.29 -5.54
CA LEU A 132 -4.04 18.92 -6.58
C LEU A 132 -5.50 18.44 -6.46
N THR A 133 -6.43 19.36 -6.60
CA THR A 133 -7.88 19.10 -6.53
C THR A 133 -8.55 19.62 -7.79
N GLY A 134 -9.71 19.05 -8.11
CA GLY A 134 -10.48 19.45 -9.29
C GLY A 134 -11.84 18.79 -9.32
N THR A 135 -12.53 18.92 -10.42
CA THR A 135 -13.79 18.23 -10.67
C THR A 135 -13.49 16.77 -10.99
N ILE A 136 -14.16 15.85 -10.27
CA ILE A 136 -13.99 14.41 -10.52
C ILE A 136 -14.75 14.04 -11.79
N ILE A 137 -14.04 13.47 -12.74
CA ILE A 137 -14.53 13.03 -14.04
C ILE A 137 -14.30 11.53 -14.25
N GLY A 138 -15.05 10.89 -15.14
CA GLY A 138 -14.84 9.46 -15.40
C GLY A 138 -16.01 8.77 -16.05
N SER A 139 -15.79 7.48 -16.31
CA SER A 139 -16.81 6.58 -16.84
C SER A 139 -18.01 6.43 -15.91
N GLU A 140 -19.14 5.98 -16.45
CA GLU A 140 -20.32 5.66 -15.66
C GLU A 140 -20.00 4.62 -14.56
N GLU A 141 -20.54 4.84 -13.39
CA GLU A 141 -20.34 4.01 -12.21
C GLU A 141 -21.13 2.71 -12.29
N ARG A 142 -20.59 1.63 -11.71
CA ARG A 142 -21.22 0.31 -11.68
C ARG A 142 -22.62 0.31 -11.08
N SER A 143 -22.83 1.14 -10.07
CA SER A 143 -24.10 1.24 -9.35
C SER A 143 -24.23 2.62 -8.68
N LYS A 144 -25.44 2.94 -8.24
CA LYS A 144 -25.70 4.17 -7.46
C LYS A 144 -25.21 4.11 -5.99
N ASN A 145 -24.56 3.01 -5.58
CA ASN A 145 -23.99 2.91 -4.23
C ASN A 145 -22.75 3.83 -4.12
N PRO A 146 -22.74 4.79 -3.18
CA PRO A 146 -21.62 5.73 -3.00
C PRO A 146 -20.27 5.05 -2.83
N HIS A 147 -20.22 3.85 -2.21
CA HIS A 147 -18.98 3.07 -2.04
C HIS A 147 -18.29 2.70 -3.36
N TYR A 148 -18.98 2.82 -4.50
CA TYR A 148 -18.44 2.48 -5.83
C TYR A 148 -18.41 3.67 -6.78
N SER A 149 -18.61 4.88 -6.24
CA SER A 149 -18.66 6.12 -7.01
C SER A 149 -17.28 6.56 -7.48
N ARG A 150 -17.25 7.53 -8.39
CA ARG A 150 -16.00 8.18 -8.81
C ARG A 150 -15.32 8.92 -7.65
N SER A 151 -16.10 9.51 -6.74
CA SER A 151 -15.58 10.19 -5.55
C SER A 151 -14.87 9.23 -4.59
N ALA A 152 -15.27 7.96 -4.54
CA ALA A 152 -14.63 6.93 -3.74
C ALA A 152 -13.16 6.65 -4.14
N ALA A 153 -12.71 7.14 -5.30
CA ALA A 153 -11.30 7.07 -5.66
C ALA A 153 -10.45 8.22 -5.10
N PHE A 154 -11.05 9.15 -4.32
CA PHE A 154 -10.40 10.38 -3.85
C PHE A 154 -10.73 10.74 -2.39
N ASP A 155 -11.44 9.86 -1.67
CA ASP A 155 -11.97 10.13 -0.31
C ASP A 155 -11.02 9.68 0.81
N LEU A 156 -9.91 9.02 0.48
CA LEU A 156 -8.91 8.46 1.40
C LEU A 156 -9.48 7.36 2.32
N ASP A 157 -10.61 6.75 1.95
CA ASP A 157 -11.13 5.55 2.61
C ASP A 157 -10.87 4.28 1.78
N PRO A 158 -9.85 3.47 2.10
CA PRO A 158 -9.49 2.29 1.32
C PRO A 158 -10.56 1.19 1.30
N LEU A 159 -11.65 1.32 2.07
CA LEU A 159 -12.80 0.40 2.02
C LEU A 159 -13.80 0.78 0.93
N THR A 160 -13.74 2.00 0.42
CA THR A 160 -14.49 2.45 -0.76
C THR A 160 -13.61 2.33 -2.01
N PHE A 161 -14.19 2.37 -3.19
CA PHE A 161 -13.42 2.31 -4.43
C PHE A 161 -14.29 2.65 -5.65
N PHE A 162 -13.71 3.31 -6.61
CA PHE A 162 -14.35 3.45 -7.91
C PHE A 162 -14.53 2.10 -8.60
N ALA A 163 -15.71 1.86 -9.19
CA ALA A 163 -15.96 0.73 -10.04
C ALA A 163 -16.74 1.16 -11.30
N SER A 164 -16.14 1.02 -12.48
CA SER A 164 -16.79 1.34 -13.74
C SER A 164 -17.95 0.39 -14.05
N LYS A 165 -19.00 0.88 -14.71
CA LYS A 165 -20.11 0.06 -15.24
C LYS A 165 -19.61 -0.83 -16.37
N THR A 166 -18.81 -0.28 -17.27
CA THR A 166 -18.25 -1.00 -18.41
C THR A 166 -17.11 -1.92 -18.01
N LEU A 167 -16.95 -3.02 -18.76
CA LEU A 167 -15.80 -3.93 -18.66
C LEU A 167 -14.65 -3.51 -19.59
N ARG A 168 -14.82 -2.40 -20.32
CA ARG A 168 -13.83 -1.93 -21.28
C ARG A 168 -13.56 -0.46 -21.06
N ASP A 169 -12.30 -0.07 -21.10
CA ASP A 169 -11.83 1.31 -21.11
C ASP A 169 -12.44 2.19 -19.99
N GLY A 170 -12.80 1.55 -18.86
CA GLY A 170 -13.26 2.28 -17.69
C GLY A 170 -12.14 3.16 -17.14
N TRP A 171 -12.48 4.36 -16.69
CA TRP A 171 -11.51 5.33 -16.19
C TRP A 171 -12.13 6.27 -15.16
N VAL A 172 -11.26 6.88 -14.35
CA VAL A 172 -11.61 7.93 -13.39
C VAL A 172 -10.44 8.92 -13.28
N GLY A 173 -10.74 10.18 -13.04
CA GLY A 173 -9.70 11.21 -12.98
C GLY A 173 -10.20 12.56 -12.52
N LEU A 174 -9.41 13.58 -12.80
CA LEU A 174 -9.68 14.98 -12.43
C LEU A 174 -9.61 15.90 -13.65
N ASP A 175 -10.55 16.83 -13.73
CA ASP A 175 -10.39 18.11 -14.42
C ASP A 175 -9.87 19.12 -13.39
N LEU A 176 -8.63 19.56 -13.53
CA LEU A 176 -7.98 20.49 -12.62
C LEU A 176 -8.45 21.95 -12.82
N GLY A 177 -9.38 22.18 -13.79
CA GLY A 177 -9.91 23.51 -14.13
C GLY A 177 -8.94 24.36 -14.98
N LYS A 178 -7.64 24.15 -14.84
CA LYS A 178 -6.56 24.76 -15.60
C LYS A 178 -5.39 23.80 -15.77
N PRO A 179 -4.50 24.04 -16.75
CA PRO A 179 -3.31 23.23 -16.89
C PRO A 179 -2.37 23.33 -15.69
N GLU A 180 -2.07 22.20 -15.04
CA GLU A 180 -1.16 22.08 -13.91
C GLU A 180 -0.11 20.99 -14.16
N SER A 181 1.07 21.16 -13.56
CA SER A 181 2.12 20.14 -13.58
C SER A 181 1.93 19.18 -12.41
N VAL A 182 1.77 17.89 -12.71
CA VAL A 182 1.77 16.82 -11.71
C VAL A 182 3.18 16.30 -11.56
N GLY A 183 3.73 16.33 -10.37
CA GLY A 183 5.06 15.79 -10.05
C GLY A 183 5.01 14.36 -9.54
N ARG A 184 3.90 13.95 -8.88
CA ARG A 184 3.74 12.60 -8.32
C ARG A 184 2.28 12.18 -8.34
N ILE A 185 2.04 10.88 -8.57
CA ILE A 185 0.71 10.26 -8.52
C ILE A 185 0.74 9.12 -7.51
N GLY A 186 0.00 9.27 -6.41
CA GLY A 186 -0.26 8.21 -5.45
C GLY A 186 -1.45 7.35 -5.90
N TYR A 187 -1.40 6.06 -5.63
CA TYR A 187 -2.49 5.14 -5.95
C TYR A 187 -2.61 4.00 -4.93
N MET A 188 -3.82 3.49 -4.78
CA MET A 188 -4.11 2.29 -4.00
C MET A 188 -5.16 1.46 -4.72
N THR A 189 -4.87 0.18 -4.94
CA THR A 189 -5.85 -0.75 -5.51
C THR A 189 -6.89 -1.10 -4.45
N ARG A 190 -8.06 -1.57 -4.90
CA ARG A 190 -9.05 -2.13 -3.98
C ARG A 190 -8.42 -3.19 -3.08
N ASN A 191 -8.64 -3.06 -1.79
CA ASN A 191 -8.09 -3.91 -0.74
C ASN A 191 -9.15 -4.12 0.38
N ASP A 192 -8.77 -4.82 1.43
CA ASP A 192 -9.62 -5.08 2.59
C ASP A 192 -9.08 -4.32 3.83
N ASP A 193 -8.64 -3.07 3.65
CA ASP A 193 -8.02 -2.22 4.67
C ASP A 193 -6.68 -2.72 5.22
N ASN A 194 -5.99 -3.54 4.47
CA ASN A 194 -4.67 -4.01 4.89
C ASN A 194 -3.52 -3.04 4.56
N ASN A 195 -3.80 -1.95 3.86
CA ASN A 195 -2.81 -0.95 3.48
C ASN A 195 -2.67 0.16 4.53
N VAL A 196 -1.55 0.85 4.48
CA VAL A 196 -1.32 2.09 5.25
C VAL A 196 -2.33 3.14 4.79
N ARG A 197 -3.00 3.79 5.76
CA ARG A 197 -3.93 4.91 5.54
C ARG A 197 -3.24 6.24 5.82
N ILE A 198 -3.44 7.21 4.95
CA ILE A 198 -2.97 8.58 5.17
C ILE A 198 -3.73 9.18 6.36
N GLY A 199 -2.99 9.84 7.25
CA GLY A 199 -3.51 10.49 8.47
C GLY A 199 -3.52 9.58 9.71
N ASP A 200 -3.40 8.25 9.56
CA ASP A 200 -3.30 7.36 10.70
C ASP A 200 -1.88 7.35 11.29
N THR A 201 -1.79 7.12 12.59
CA THR A 201 -0.52 7.04 13.33
C THR A 201 -0.11 5.59 13.48
N TYR A 202 1.12 5.31 13.11
CA TYR A 202 1.71 3.97 13.17
C TYR A 202 2.94 3.95 14.04
N GLU A 203 3.19 2.82 14.72
CA GLU A 203 4.41 2.54 15.46
C GLU A 203 5.00 1.21 15.00
N LEU A 204 6.30 1.22 14.67
CA LEU A 204 7.02 0.01 14.29
C LEU A 204 7.83 -0.49 15.47
N PHE A 205 7.74 -1.80 15.71
CA PHE A 205 8.53 -2.49 16.73
C PHE A 205 9.38 -3.57 16.09
N TYR A 206 10.48 -3.91 16.73
CA TYR A 206 11.23 -5.13 16.49
C TYR A 206 11.38 -5.94 17.77
N TRP A 207 11.56 -7.24 17.64
CA TRP A 207 11.75 -8.13 18.78
C TRP A 207 13.25 -8.23 19.15
N ASP A 208 13.59 -7.87 20.38
CA ASP A 208 14.89 -8.07 21.01
C ASP A 208 14.68 -8.51 22.47
N MET A 209 14.25 -9.76 22.67
CA MET A 209 13.76 -10.35 23.93
C MET A 209 12.54 -9.66 24.52
N ASP A 210 12.14 -8.54 23.99
CA ASP A 210 10.88 -7.81 24.18
C ASP A 210 10.63 -6.95 22.93
N TRP A 211 9.46 -6.32 22.83
CA TRP A 211 9.15 -5.38 21.75
C TRP A 211 9.83 -4.03 21.97
N VAL A 212 10.77 -3.70 21.11
CA VAL A 212 11.50 -2.42 21.11
C VAL A 212 10.95 -1.51 20.04
N SER A 213 10.52 -0.31 20.41
CA SER A 213 9.97 0.68 19.48
C SER A 213 11.07 1.28 18.59
N LEU A 214 10.79 1.38 17.31
CA LEU A 214 11.56 2.12 16.30
C LEU A 214 10.97 3.51 16.00
N GLY A 215 9.96 3.90 16.78
CA GLY A 215 9.33 5.21 16.69
C GLY A 215 7.96 5.19 16.04
N LYS A 216 7.32 6.36 16.09
CA LYS A 216 5.98 6.62 15.59
C LYS A 216 6.02 7.54 14.37
N GLN A 217 5.10 7.33 13.43
CA GLN A 217 4.91 8.19 12.26
C GLN A 217 3.42 8.37 11.98
N ILE A 218 3.05 9.55 11.49
CA ILE A 218 1.76 9.78 10.84
C ILE A 218 1.98 9.55 9.34
N ALA A 219 1.16 8.71 8.73
CA ALA A 219 1.28 8.46 7.31
C ALA A 219 0.83 9.69 6.50
N ASP A 220 1.69 10.19 5.64
CA ASP A 220 1.44 11.26 4.68
C ASP A 220 1.36 10.75 3.23
N ASP A 221 1.66 9.46 3.03
CA ASP A 221 1.56 8.74 1.77
C ASP A 221 1.00 7.32 2.01
N PHE A 222 0.78 6.55 0.95
CA PHE A 222 0.35 5.14 1.00
C PHE A 222 1.49 4.18 1.40
N SER A 223 2.52 4.70 2.03
CA SER A 223 3.63 3.93 2.60
C SER A 223 4.26 4.67 3.78
N LEU A 224 4.91 3.91 4.66
CA LEU A 224 5.70 4.41 5.78
C LEU A 224 7.16 4.08 5.55
N THR A 225 8.06 5.00 5.85
CA THR A 225 9.51 4.72 5.79
C THR A 225 10.09 4.79 7.20
N PHE A 226 10.62 3.65 7.66
CA PHE A 226 11.35 3.57 8.93
C PHE A 226 12.84 3.41 8.66
N HIS A 227 13.64 4.16 9.42
CA HIS A 227 15.09 4.15 9.34
C HIS A 227 15.69 3.36 10.51
N HIS A 228 16.96 2.98 10.37
CA HIS A 228 17.70 2.27 11.41
C HIS A 228 17.08 0.95 11.90
N VAL A 229 16.33 0.28 11.02
CA VAL A 229 15.72 -1.02 11.32
C VAL A 229 16.80 -2.11 11.31
N PRO A 230 16.99 -2.88 12.41
CA PRO A 230 17.95 -3.98 12.44
C PRO A 230 17.65 -5.03 11.38
N GLN A 231 18.69 -5.59 10.76
CA GLN A 231 18.50 -6.75 9.87
C GLN A 231 18.12 -7.99 10.68
N ASN A 232 17.52 -8.96 10.00
CA ASN A 232 17.06 -10.23 10.56
C ASN A 232 16.11 -10.10 11.77
N ALA A 233 15.49 -8.93 11.97
CA ALA A 233 14.57 -8.67 13.07
C ALA A 233 13.16 -9.13 12.74
N LEU A 234 12.48 -9.76 13.69
CA LEU A 234 11.03 -9.95 13.64
C LEU A 234 10.36 -8.61 13.94
N LEU A 235 9.47 -8.18 13.06
CA LEU A 235 8.85 -6.85 13.09
C LEU A 235 7.35 -6.94 13.39
N LEU A 236 6.82 -5.86 13.99
CA LEU A 236 5.40 -5.66 14.25
C LEU A 236 5.05 -4.20 13.96
N LEU A 237 4.12 -3.97 13.04
CA LEU A 237 3.57 -2.64 12.76
C LEU A 237 2.21 -2.51 13.45
N ARG A 238 2.04 -1.50 14.30
CA ARG A 238 0.80 -1.18 14.99
C ARG A 238 0.16 0.06 14.40
N ASP A 239 -1.13 -0.02 14.14
CA ASP A 239 -1.98 1.13 13.82
C ASP A 239 -2.59 1.66 15.13
N LEU A 240 -2.05 2.77 15.63
CA LEU A 240 -2.47 3.36 16.90
C LEU A 240 -3.78 4.15 16.80
N THR A 241 -4.21 4.49 15.58
CA THR A 241 -5.45 5.25 15.35
C THR A 241 -6.67 4.33 15.36
N ARG A 242 -6.57 3.15 14.73
CA ARG A 242 -7.72 2.27 14.49
C ARG A 242 -7.66 0.94 15.25
N GLY A 243 -6.49 0.51 15.70
CA GLY A 243 -6.32 -0.73 16.45
C GLY A 243 -6.74 -1.95 15.64
N THR A 244 -6.26 -2.08 14.41
CA THR A 244 -6.57 -3.19 13.51
C THR A 244 -5.74 -4.44 13.80
N ASP A 245 -6.02 -5.52 13.08
CA ASP A 245 -5.27 -6.77 13.11
C ASP A 245 -3.76 -6.51 13.02
N GLU A 246 -3.00 -7.03 13.98
CA GLU A 246 -1.56 -6.92 14.03
C GLU A 246 -0.94 -8.28 13.68
N ARG A 247 0.02 -8.27 12.76
CA ARG A 247 0.72 -9.46 12.31
C ARG A 247 2.21 -9.24 12.32
N ILE A 248 2.93 -10.20 12.85
CA ILE A 248 4.39 -10.22 12.80
C ILE A 248 4.88 -10.51 11.38
N PHE A 249 6.00 -9.92 11.00
CA PHE A 249 6.61 -10.13 9.69
C PHE A 249 8.13 -9.98 9.73
N LEU A 250 8.77 -10.55 8.72
CA LEU A 250 10.15 -10.23 8.35
C LEU A 250 10.15 -9.30 7.15
N TYR A 251 11.19 -8.50 7.02
CA TYR A 251 11.41 -7.68 5.84
C TYR A 251 12.63 -8.20 5.08
N LYS A 252 12.39 -8.95 4.00
CA LYS A 252 13.43 -9.54 3.13
C LYS A 252 13.15 -9.13 1.68
N ASP A 253 14.19 -8.85 0.89
CA ASP A 253 14.11 -8.52 -0.53
C ASP A 253 13.05 -7.44 -0.86
N VAL A 254 13.06 -6.36 -0.07
CA VAL A 254 12.12 -5.23 -0.18
C VAL A 254 10.65 -5.66 -0.01
N LYS A 255 10.39 -6.78 0.68
CA LYS A 255 9.04 -7.33 0.90
C LYS A 255 8.76 -7.62 2.37
N GLN A 256 7.51 -7.44 2.77
CA GLN A 256 6.97 -7.91 4.04
C GLN A 256 6.56 -9.38 3.89
N ILE A 257 7.17 -10.26 4.67
CA ILE A 257 6.86 -11.70 4.73
C ILE A 257 6.19 -11.96 6.07
N TRP A 258 4.95 -12.38 6.02
CA TRP A 258 4.05 -12.52 7.18
C TRP A 258 4.04 -13.94 7.73
N TYR A 259 3.77 -14.06 9.06
CA TYR A 259 3.70 -15.31 9.80
C TYR A 259 2.46 -15.37 10.68
#